data_2e3af1d7319ab9d7ca08522b6338d975
#
_entry.id   2e3af1d7319ab9d7ca08522b6338d975
#
_cell.length_a   1.000
_cell.length_b   1.000
_cell.length_c   1.000
_cell.angle_alpha   90.00
_cell.angle_beta   90.00
_cell.angle_gamma   90.00
#
_symmetry.space_group_name_H-M   'P 1'
#
loop_
_entity.id
_entity.type
_entity.pdbx_description
1 polymer ?
#
loop_
_entity_poly.entity_id
_entity_poly.type
_entity_poly.pdbx_seq_one_letter_code
_entity_poly.pdbx_strand_id
1 'polypeptide(L)'
;MPVKGLIFDMDNTLLRSRINFDQMKRETYAYLEAGGILSGDVDLEQHTTSTLMLTAERTGRMSEAMIAEMWDIANRIEKAGMHEAAMEPGAAELLRALHGRLPLVIVTNNSTEAAELALRENGVHQYFDDVIGRDRVKAMKPEPDAFLLALDAYPAIPTEHWLSVGDAWIDGAASSRAGIRFIAYNGDGERMRAMGVEPFGEIQELEQLVAFLDAER
;
A
#
# COMPACT_ATOMS: atom_id res chain seq x y z
N MET A 1 0.65 23.39 -5.23
CA MET A 1 0.42 23.73 -3.80
C MET A 1 1.49 23.02 -2.99
N PRO A 2 2.09 23.68 -1.98
CA PRO A 2 3.21 23.09 -1.25
C PRO A 2 2.80 21.80 -0.52
N VAL A 3 3.61 20.77 -0.66
CA VAL A 3 3.41 19.49 0.04
C VAL A 3 3.87 19.64 1.48
N LYS A 4 3.02 19.22 2.43
CA LYS A 4 3.26 19.31 3.88
C LYS A 4 3.15 17.96 4.60
N GLY A 5 2.79 16.89 3.90
CA GLY A 5 2.77 15.53 4.41
C GLY A 5 2.92 14.52 3.27
N LEU A 6 3.59 13.40 3.53
CA LEU A 6 3.78 12.32 2.57
C LEU A 6 3.27 10.99 3.12
N ILE A 7 2.57 10.26 2.26
CA ILE A 7 2.16 8.89 2.51
C ILE A 7 2.87 7.99 1.50
N PHE A 8 3.59 6.99 1.98
CA PHE A 8 4.25 6.01 1.14
C PHE A 8 3.54 4.65 1.24
N ASP A 9 3.37 4.00 0.11
CA ASP A 9 3.30 2.57 0.12
C ASP A 9 4.66 1.96 0.48
N MET A 10 4.69 0.69 0.84
CA MET A 10 5.90 0.02 1.31
C MET A 10 6.51 -0.92 0.25
N ASP A 11 5.74 -1.93 -0.19
CA ASP A 11 6.25 -2.98 -1.07
C ASP A 11 6.46 -2.46 -2.50
N ASN A 12 7.63 -2.73 -3.09
CA ASN A 12 8.05 -2.21 -4.40
C ASN A 12 8.05 -0.67 -4.52
N THR A 13 7.86 0.03 -3.40
CA THR A 13 7.94 1.49 -3.31
C THR A 13 9.13 1.93 -2.47
N LEU A 14 9.24 1.48 -1.23
CA LEU A 14 10.37 1.74 -0.32
C LEU A 14 11.20 0.50 -0.06
N LEU A 15 10.57 -0.67 -0.06
CA LEU A 15 11.20 -1.97 0.14
C LEU A 15 10.93 -2.87 -1.06
N ARG A 16 11.97 -3.50 -1.55
CA ARG A 16 11.88 -4.60 -2.50
C ARG A 16 11.69 -5.90 -1.73
N SER A 17 10.42 -6.26 -1.48
CA SER A 17 10.08 -7.53 -0.85
C SER A 17 10.19 -8.70 -1.85
N ARG A 18 10.27 -9.92 -1.31
CA ARG A 18 10.20 -11.16 -2.09
C ARG A 18 8.84 -11.84 -1.93
N ILE A 19 7.81 -11.07 -1.56
CA ILE A 19 6.45 -11.59 -1.44
C ILE A 19 5.99 -12.12 -2.79
N ASN A 20 5.61 -13.39 -2.83
CA ASN A 20 5.02 -13.98 -4.02
C ASN A 20 3.52 -13.64 -4.09
N PHE A 21 3.21 -12.43 -4.56
CA PHE A 21 1.84 -11.93 -4.67
C PHE A 21 0.96 -12.80 -5.58
N ASP A 22 1.53 -13.41 -6.62
CA ASP A 22 0.79 -14.32 -7.50
C ASP A 22 0.44 -15.63 -6.80
N GLN A 23 1.34 -16.18 -6.00
CA GLN A 23 1.05 -17.34 -5.17
C GLN A 23 -0.02 -17.01 -4.14
N MET A 24 0.12 -15.88 -3.45
CA MET A 24 -0.85 -15.41 -2.45
C MET A 24 -2.24 -15.27 -3.06
N LYS A 25 -2.34 -14.63 -4.22
CA LYS A 25 -3.61 -14.47 -4.96
C LYS A 25 -4.23 -15.81 -5.32
N ARG A 26 -3.45 -16.73 -5.89
CA ARG A 26 -3.93 -18.07 -6.28
C ARG A 26 -4.39 -18.91 -5.08
N GLU A 27 -3.61 -18.93 -4.00
CA GLU A 27 -3.97 -19.70 -2.80
C GLU A 27 -5.21 -19.14 -2.10
N THR A 28 -5.31 -17.80 -2.00
CA THR A 28 -6.50 -17.14 -1.49
C THR A 28 -7.74 -17.46 -2.32
N TYR A 29 -7.62 -17.37 -3.65
CA TYR A 29 -8.73 -17.70 -4.54
C TYR A 29 -9.17 -19.16 -4.40
N ALA A 30 -8.22 -20.11 -4.42
CA ALA A 30 -8.50 -21.54 -4.27
C ALA A 30 -9.22 -21.84 -2.94
N TYR A 31 -8.82 -21.19 -1.86
CA TYR A 31 -9.48 -21.30 -0.56
C TYR A 31 -10.94 -20.79 -0.63
N LEU A 32 -11.15 -19.62 -1.21
CA LEU A 32 -12.47 -18.99 -1.31
C LEU A 32 -13.42 -19.74 -2.27
N GLU A 33 -12.88 -20.31 -3.34
CA GLU A 33 -13.64 -21.16 -4.28
C GLU A 33 -14.03 -22.48 -3.62
N ALA A 34 -13.12 -23.17 -2.96
CA ALA A 34 -13.39 -24.42 -2.23
C ALA A 34 -14.42 -24.22 -1.11
N GLY A 35 -14.44 -23.07 -0.46
CA GLY A 35 -15.44 -22.66 0.52
C GLY A 35 -16.80 -22.22 -0.09
N GLY A 36 -16.91 -22.18 -1.42
CA GLY A 36 -18.11 -21.72 -2.13
C GLY A 36 -18.40 -20.23 -1.97
N ILE A 37 -17.41 -19.43 -1.55
CA ILE A 37 -17.55 -17.98 -1.35
C ILE A 37 -17.47 -17.24 -2.69
N LEU A 38 -16.49 -17.60 -3.53
CA LEU A 38 -16.37 -17.09 -4.90
C LEU A 38 -16.68 -18.21 -5.90
N SER A 39 -17.14 -17.84 -7.09
CA SER A 39 -17.41 -18.80 -8.18
C SER A 39 -16.17 -18.98 -9.06
N GLY A 40 -16.10 -20.10 -9.82
CA GLY A 40 -15.00 -20.39 -10.76
C GLY A 40 -14.88 -19.44 -11.96
N ASP A 41 -15.76 -18.45 -12.09
CA ASP A 41 -15.76 -17.47 -13.19
C ASP A 41 -15.03 -16.16 -12.86
N VAL A 42 -14.30 -16.09 -11.73
CA VAL A 42 -13.54 -14.88 -11.35
C VAL A 42 -12.31 -14.76 -12.23
N ASP A 43 -12.20 -13.65 -12.95
CA ASP A 43 -11.00 -13.29 -13.71
C ASP A 43 -9.90 -12.78 -12.75
N LEU A 44 -8.96 -13.65 -12.40
CA LEU A 44 -7.86 -13.33 -11.48
C LEU A 44 -6.94 -12.20 -11.97
N GLU A 45 -6.90 -11.93 -13.29
CA GLU A 45 -6.12 -10.82 -13.84
C GLU A 45 -6.71 -9.46 -13.46
N GLN A 46 -8.00 -9.39 -13.16
CA GLN A 46 -8.67 -8.18 -12.72
C GLN A 46 -8.50 -7.91 -11.22
N HIS A 47 -7.95 -8.86 -10.46
CA HIS A 47 -7.86 -8.80 -9.01
C HIS A 47 -6.42 -8.75 -8.50
N THR A 48 -6.23 -8.03 -7.40
CA THR A 48 -5.14 -8.26 -6.44
C THR A 48 -5.63 -9.21 -5.35
N THR A 49 -4.74 -9.72 -4.50
CA THR A 49 -5.15 -10.50 -3.32
C THR A 49 -6.12 -9.71 -2.43
N SER A 50 -5.82 -8.44 -2.17
CA SER A 50 -6.67 -7.58 -1.33
C SER A 50 -8.06 -7.37 -1.93
N THR A 51 -8.19 -7.19 -3.24
CA THR A 51 -9.52 -7.03 -3.87
C THR A 51 -10.32 -8.33 -3.89
N LEU A 52 -9.66 -9.51 -3.98
CA LEU A 52 -10.33 -10.80 -3.80
C LEU A 52 -10.88 -10.96 -2.37
N MET A 53 -10.07 -10.64 -1.38
CA MET A 53 -10.46 -10.71 0.04
C MET A 53 -11.63 -9.76 0.33
N LEU A 54 -11.54 -8.50 -0.10
CA LEU A 54 -12.65 -7.54 0.05
C LEU A 54 -13.93 -8.00 -0.66
N THR A 55 -13.81 -8.59 -1.85
CA THR A 55 -14.97 -9.15 -2.57
C THR A 55 -15.59 -10.29 -1.80
N ALA A 56 -14.78 -11.20 -1.27
CA ALA A 56 -15.24 -12.32 -0.47
C ALA A 56 -15.96 -11.87 0.81
N GLU A 57 -15.39 -10.94 1.56
CA GLU A 57 -16.00 -10.37 2.78
C GLU A 57 -17.33 -9.69 2.49
N ARG A 58 -17.44 -8.94 1.39
CA ARG A 58 -18.67 -8.26 0.95
C ARG A 58 -19.82 -9.22 0.59
N THR A 59 -19.53 -10.50 0.34
CA THR A 59 -20.60 -11.50 0.16
C THR A 59 -21.43 -11.73 1.42
N GLY A 60 -20.88 -11.40 2.60
CA GLY A 60 -21.50 -11.68 3.90
C GLY A 60 -21.63 -13.18 4.23
N ARG A 61 -20.97 -14.07 3.45
CA ARG A 61 -21.07 -15.53 3.59
C ARG A 61 -19.90 -16.13 4.39
N MET A 62 -18.87 -15.35 4.70
CA MET A 62 -17.72 -15.82 5.45
C MET A 62 -17.99 -15.80 6.95
N SER A 63 -17.69 -16.90 7.64
CA SER A 63 -17.61 -16.92 9.09
C SER A 63 -16.31 -16.27 9.58
N GLU A 64 -16.25 -15.90 10.85
CA GLU A 64 -15.01 -15.39 11.47
C GLU A 64 -13.83 -16.35 11.30
N ALA A 65 -14.08 -17.67 11.42
CA ALA A 65 -13.06 -18.70 11.20
C ALA A 65 -12.55 -18.68 9.75
N MET A 66 -13.43 -18.57 8.76
CA MET A 66 -13.02 -18.49 7.35
C MET A 66 -12.22 -17.22 7.05
N ILE A 67 -12.59 -16.10 7.66
CA ILE A 67 -11.82 -14.85 7.54
C ILE A 67 -10.41 -15.04 8.13
N ALA A 68 -10.31 -15.65 9.31
CA ALA A 68 -9.01 -15.91 9.95
C ALA A 68 -8.13 -16.82 9.10
N GLU A 69 -8.67 -17.93 8.58
CA GLU A 69 -7.93 -18.87 7.71
C GLU A 69 -7.47 -18.20 6.41
N MET A 70 -8.32 -17.35 5.81
CA MET A 70 -7.94 -16.56 4.62
C MET A 70 -6.76 -15.62 4.93
N TRP A 71 -6.78 -14.97 6.10
CA TRP A 71 -5.67 -14.12 6.55
C TRP A 71 -4.41 -14.91 6.87
N ASP A 72 -4.52 -16.14 7.37
CA ASP A 72 -3.36 -16.99 7.63
C ASP A 72 -2.60 -17.35 6.34
N ILE A 73 -3.31 -17.50 5.21
CA ILE A 73 -2.67 -17.67 3.89
C ILE A 73 -1.80 -16.46 3.57
N ALA A 74 -2.34 -15.26 3.68
CA ALA A 74 -1.61 -14.01 3.39
C ALA A 74 -0.43 -13.85 4.35
N ASN A 75 -0.66 -13.96 5.66
CA ASN A 75 0.35 -13.80 6.70
C ASN A 75 1.55 -14.72 6.49
N ARG A 76 1.31 -16.00 6.13
CA ARG A 76 2.36 -16.97 5.88
C ARG A 76 3.26 -16.57 4.70
N ILE A 77 2.66 -16.13 3.60
CA ILE A 77 3.38 -15.76 2.36
C ILE A 77 4.09 -14.41 2.55
N GLU A 78 3.45 -13.44 3.20
CA GLU A 78 4.06 -12.16 3.56
C GLU A 78 5.28 -12.36 4.46
N LYS A 79 5.14 -13.10 5.56
CA LYS A 79 6.24 -13.37 6.49
C LYS A 79 7.44 -14.02 5.78
N ALA A 80 7.19 -14.97 4.87
CA ALA A 80 8.25 -15.60 4.09
C ALA A 80 8.92 -14.62 3.11
N GLY A 81 8.15 -13.74 2.46
CA GLY A 81 8.64 -12.80 1.45
C GLY A 81 9.23 -11.51 2.02
N MET A 82 8.85 -11.12 3.24
CA MET A 82 9.44 -9.97 3.93
C MET A 82 10.80 -10.27 4.54
N HIS A 83 11.09 -11.54 4.82
CA HIS A 83 12.42 -11.94 5.25
C HIS A 83 13.43 -11.62 4.15
N GLU A 84 14.48 -10.87 4.49
CA GLU A 84 15.47 -10.34 3.54
C GLU A 84 14.93 -9.29 2.54
N ALA A 85 13.82 -8.60 2.83
CA ALA A 85 13.42 -7.44 2.05
C ALA A 85 14.55 -6.39 2.08
N ALA A 86 14.88 -5.82 0.92
CA ALA A 86 15.92 -4.82 0.79
C ALA A 86 15.30 -3.45 0.46
N MET A 87 16.02 -2.37 0.80
CA MET A 87 15.59 -1.03 0.39
C MET A 87 15.56 -0.89 -1.12
N GLU A 88 14.54 -0.19 -1.64
CA GLU A 88 14.59 0.32 -3.01
C GLU A 88 15.75 1.31 -3.17
N PRO A 89 16.39 1.35 -4.36
CA PRO A 89 17.46 2.31 -4.62
C PRO A 89 17.02 3.76 -4.33
N GLY A 90 17.83 4.52 -3.61
CA GLY A 90 17.55 5.90 -3.26
C GLY A 90 16.57 6.09 -2.08
N ALA A 91 15.86 5.04 -1.61
CA ALA A 91 14.86 5.19 -0.56
C ALA A 91 15.47 5.67 0.77
N ALA A 92 16.58 5.11 1.19
CA ALA A 92 17.22 5.52 2.45
C ALA A 92 17.74 6.97 2.41
N GLU A 93 18.26 7.41 1.27
CA GLU A 93 18.70 8.78 1.00
C GLU A 93 17.50 9.75 1.04
N LEU A 94 16.42 9.39 0.35
CA LEU A 94 15.18 10.16 0.34
C LEU A 94 14.62 10.34 1.76
N LEU A 95 14.48 9.25 2.52
CA LEU A 95 13.94 9.29 3.88
C LEU A 95 14.80 10.16 4.80
N ARG A 96 16.14 10.06 4.72
CA ARG A 96 17.04 10.93 5.47
C ARG A 96 16.88 12.41 5.10
N ALA A 97 16.70 12.72 3.82
CA ALA A 97 16.50 14.09 3.35
C ALA A 97 15.15 14.70 3.78
N LEU A 98 14.12 13.88 3.97
CA LEU A 98 12.78 14.33 4.31
C LEU A 98 12.48 14.30 5.81
N HIS A 99 13.19 13.48 6.57
CA HIS A 99 12.97 13.32 8.02
C HIS A 99 13.00 14.65 8.78
N GLY A 100 11.98 14.89 9.60
CA GLY A 100 11.83 16.12 10.39
C GLY A 100 11.42 17.36 9.59
N ARG A 101 11.21 17.26 8.26
CA ARG A 101 10.73 18.37 7.42
C ARG A 101 9.23 18.39 7.27
N LEU A 102 8.61 17.22 7.23
CA LEU A 102 7.18 17.01 7.12
C LEU A 102 6.84 15.59 7.64
N PRO A 103 5.59 15.32 8.03
CA PRO A 103 5.15 13.99 8.42
C PRO A 103 5.37 12.98 7.29
N LEU A 104 5.94 11.82 7.64
CA LEU A 104 6.13 10.67 6.78
C LEU A 104 5.32 9.50 7.34
N VAL A 105 4.33 9.03 6.59
CA VAL A 105 3.44 7.94 7.00
C VAL A 105 3.53 6.79 6.01
N ILE A 106 3.58 5.56 6.52
CA ILE A 106 3.40 4.34 5.71
C ILE A 106 1.93 3.93 5.70
N VAL A 107 1.42 3.60 4.51
CA VAL A 107 0.13 2.92 4.34
C VAL A 107 0.35 1.65 3.51
N THR A 108 0.20 0.49 4.13
CA THR A 108 0.45 -0.82 3.49
C THR A 108 -0.71 -1.79 3.71
N ASN A 109 -0.90 -2.72 2.76
CA ASN A 109 -1.81 -3.84 2.92
C ASN A 109 -1.20 -5.02 3.72
N ASN A 110 0.06 -4.92 4.14
CA ASN A 110 0.65 -5.85 5.11
C ASN A 110 0.13 -5.57 6.53
N SER A 111 0.34 -6.52 7.45
CA SER A 111 0.09 -6.24 8.87
C SER A 111 1.06 -5.17 9.39
N THR A 112 0.63 -4.37 10.36
CA THR A 112 1.48 -3.35 11.00
C THR A 112 2.75 -3.98 11.56
N GLU A 113 2.65 -5.14 12.23
CA GLU A 113 3.80 -5.84 12.80
C GLU A 113 4.83 -6.24 11.75
N ALA A 114 4.39 -6.82 10.62
CA ALA A 114 5.29 -7.23 9.53
C ALA A 114 5.97 -6.01 8.88
N ALA A 115 5.22 -4.94 8.66
CA ALA A 115 5.74 -3.69 8.11
C ALA A 115 6.80 -3.07 9.02
N GLU A 116 6.50 -2.90 10.30
CA GLU A 116 7.44 -2.34 11.26
C GLU A 116 8.70 -3.18 11.43
N LEU A 117 8.56 -4.53 11.43
CA LEU A 117 9.71 -5.43 11.51
C LEU A 117 10.64 -5.20 10.31
N ALA A 118 10.12 -5.21 9.09
CA ALA A 118 10.91 -5.00 7.89
C ALA A 118 11.59 -3.62 7.86
N LEU A 119 10.90 -2.56 8.29
CA LEU A 119 11.46 -1.21 8.41
C LEU A 119 12.60 -1.14 9.45
N ARG A 120 12.47 -1.86 10.59
CA ARG A 120 13.52 -1.95 11.61
C ARG A 120 14.74 -2.73 11.11
N GLU A 121 14.53 -3.88 10.44
CA GLU A 121 15.61 -4.68 9.86
C GLU A 121 16.42 -3.90 8.82
N ASN A 122 15.75 -2.99 8.08
CA ASN A 122 16.40 -2.09 7.13
C ASN A 122 16.90 -0.78 7.75
N GLY A 123 16.75 -0.56 9.06
CA GLY A 123 17.25 0.61 9.77
C GLY A 123 16.59 1.93 9.37
N VAL A 124 15.31 1.91 8.92
CA VAL A 124 14.60 3.10 8.44
C VAL A 124 13.31 3.40 9.20
N HIS A 125 12.89 2.55 10.11
CA HIS A 125 11.65 2.73 10.89
C HIS A 125 11.59 4.10 11.59
N GLN A 126 12.72 4.61 12.10
CA GLN A 126 12.80 5.88 12.81
C GLN A 126 12.51 7.12 11.95
N TYR A 127 12.41 6.98 10.64
CA TYR A 127 12.09 8.10 9.76
C TYR A 127 10.60 8.36 9.62
N PHE A 128 9.77 7.39 10.03
CA PHE A 128 8.32 7.48 9.90
C PHE A 128 7.65 7.90 11.21
N ASP A 129 6.67 8.77 11.08
CA ASP A 129 5.84 9.23 12.19
C ASP A 129 4.72 8.24 12.51
N ASP A 130 4.25 7.46 11.51
CA ASP A 130 3.26 6.38 11.69
C ASP A 130 3.41 5.29 10.62
N VAL A 131 3.00 4.06 10.97
CA VAL A 131 2.91 2.91 10.09
C VAL A 131 1.50 2.31 10.20
N ILE A 132 0.72 2.44 9.13
CA ILE A 132 -0.67 1.99 9.08
C ILE A 132 -0.76 0.74 8.21
N GLY A 133 -0.82 -0.41 8.88
CA GLY A 133 -1.09 -1.70 8.25
C GLY A 133 -2.59 -2.00 8.18
N ARG A 134 -2.95 -3.12 7.51
CA ARG A 134 -4.34 -3.55 7.31
C ARG A 134 -5.12 -3.79 8.61
N ASP A 135 -4.44 -4.17 9.67
CA ASP A 135 -5.02 -4.47 10.99
C ASP A 135 -5.48 -3.22 11.75
N ARG A 136 -5.12 -2.02 11.27
CA ARG A 136 -5.54 -0.74 11.85
C ARG A 136 -6.78 -0.14 11.19
N VAL A 137 -7.30 -0.75 10.13
CA VAL A 137 -8.41 -0.22 9.31
C VAL A 137 -9.47 -1.26 9.05
N LYS A 138 -10.65 -0.82 8.63
CA LYS A 138 -11.76 -1.73 8.29
C LYS A 138 -11.62 -2.31 6.89
N ALA A 139 -11.07 -1.54 5.96
CA ALA A 139 -10.85 -1.96 4.60
C ALA A 139 -9.47 -1.51 4.10
N MET A 140 -8.81 -2.44 3.39
CA MET A 140 -7.49 -2.22 2.78
C MET A 140 -7.58 -1.41 1.50
N LYS A 141 -6.41 -0.93 1.01
CA LYS A 141 -6.32 -0.45 -0.38
C LYS A 141 -6.92 -1.47 -1.34
N PRO A 142 -7.76 -1.07 -2.30
CA PRO A 142 -7.99 0.29 -2.80
C PRO A 142 -9.01 1.15 -2.04
N GLU A 143 -9.52 0.72 -0.88
CA GLU A 143 -10.37 1.58 -0.06
C GLU A 143 -9.52 2.64 0.67
N PRO A 144 -10.10 3.84 0.95
CA PRO A 144 -9.32 4.98 1.43
C PRO A 144 -9.05 4.97 2.94
N ASP A 145 -9.53 3.98 3.70
CA ASP A 145 -9.58 3.97 5.16
C ASP A 145 -8.24 4.31 5.81
N ALA A 146 -7.14 3.72 5.33
CA ALA A 146 -5.82 3.96 5.89
C ALA A 146 -5.30 5.37 5.57
N PHE A 147 -5.64 5.91 4.40
CA PHE A 147 -5.28 7.29 4.04
C PHE A 147 -6.08 8.29 4.88
N LEU A 148 -7.37 8.04 5.10
CA LEU A 148 -8.21 8.88 5.96
C LEU A 148 -7.71 8.84 7.40
N LEU A 149 -7.31 7.67 7.91
CA LEU A 149 -6.71 7.54 9.24
C LEU A 149 -5.41 8.37 9.36
N ALA A 150 -4.56 8.36 8.30
CA ALA A 150 -3.38 9.21 8.27
C ALA A 150 -3.72 10.70 8.30
N LEU A 151 -4.71 11.14 7.51
CA LEU A 151 -5.15 12.54 7.50
C LEU A 151 -5.71 12.98 8.85
N ASP A 152 -6.51 12.14 9.52
CA ASP A 152 -7.12 12.43 10.81
C ASP A 152 -6.08 12.62 11.93
N ALA A 153 -4.92 11.99 11.81
CA ALA A 153 -3.81 12.19 12.76
C ALA A 153 -3.15 13.58 12.65
N TYR A 154 -3.34 14.29 11.52
CA TYR A 154 -2.72 15.58 11.25
C TYR A 154 -3.74 16.65 10.81
N PRO A 155 -4.74 16.99 11.65
CA PRO A 155 -5.85 17.85 11.27
C PRO A 155 -5.44 19.30 10.90
N ALA A 156 -4.22 19.70 11.25
CA ALA A 156 -3.65 20.99 10.88
C ALA A 156 -3.14 21.06 9.43
N ILE A 157 -3.02 19.93 8.74
CA ILE A 157 -2.55 19.84 7.36
C ILE A 157 -3.76 19.57 6.45
N PRO A 158 -4.20 20.53 5.62
CA PRO A 158 -5.27 20.30 4.66
C PRO A 158 -4.94 19.16 3.69
N THR A 159 -5.96 18.41 3.27
CA THR A 159 -5.82 17.21 2.41
C THR A 159 -5.06 17.51 1.11
N GLU A 160 -5.28 18.66 0.51
CA GLU A 160 -4.61 19.11 -0.73
C GLU A 160 -3.09 19.33 -0.58
N HIS A 161 -2.58 19.38 0.65
CA HIS A 161 -1.16 19.47 0.95
C HIS A 161 -0.50 18.10 1.22
N TRP A 162 -1.27 17.03 1.11
CA TRP A 162 -0.73 15.67 1.15
C TRP A 162 -0.41 15.15 -0.24
N LEU A 163 0.61 14.33 -0.30
CA LEU A 163 1.01 13.61 -1.51
C LEU A 163 1.24 12.15 -1.13
N SER A 164 0.78 11.24 -1.97
CA SER A 164 1.07 9.81 -1.80
C SER A 164 1.98 9.29 -2.90
N VAL A 165 2.77 8.27 -2.59
CA VAL A 165 3.69 7.60 -3.50
C VAL A 165 3.47 6.10 -3.39
N GLY A 166 3.32 5.41 -4.51
CA GLY A 166 3.12 3.96 -4.56
C GLY A 166 3.34 3.41 -5.98
N ASP A 167 3.45 2.08 -6.12
CA ASP A 167 3.72 1.42 -7.40
C ASP A 167 2.46 0.84 -8.06
N ALA A 168 1.39 0.61 -7.28
CA ALA A 168 0.21 -0.12 -7.73
C ALA A 168 -1.02 0.78 -7.94
N TRP A 169 -1.93 0.35 -8.82
CA TRP A 169 -3.20 1.04 -9.04
C TRP A 169 -4.05 1.16 -7.77
N ILE A 170 -3.92 0.21 -6.83
CA ILE A 170 -4.66 0.25 -5.55
C ILE A 170 -4.26 1.44 -4.70
N ASP A 171 -3.00 1.87 -4.77
CA ASP A 171 -2.49 3.06 -4.07
C ASP A 171 -3.12 4.32 -4.63
N GLY A 172 -3.09 4.46 -5.95
CA GLY A 172 -3.69 5.59 -6.64
C GLY A 172 -5.20 5.67 -6.45
N ALA A 173 -5.90 4.52 -6.47
CA ALA A 173 -7.34 4.47 -6.24
C ALA A 173 -7.69 4.89 -4.80
N ALA A 174 -6.97 4.40 -3.79
CA ALA A 174 -7.16 4.77 -2.40
C ALA A 174 -6.84 6.26 -2.16
N SER A 175 -5.73 6.75 -2.73
CA SER A 175 -5.34 8.16 -2.68
C SER A 175 -6.40 9.08 -3.27
N SER A 176 -6.88 8.77 -4.48
CA SER A 176 -7.91 9.54 -5.16
C SER A 176 -9.21 9.60 -4.36
N ARG A 177 -9.64 8.47 -3.78
CA ARG A 177 -10.83 8.40 -2.92
C ARG A 177 -10.67 9.20 -1.62
N ALA A 178 -9.45 9.32 -1.11
CA ALA A 178 -9.12 10.15 0.04
C ALA A 178 -8.91 11.65 -0.33
N GLY A 179 -8.95 12.00 -1.62
CA GLY A 179 -8.71 13.36 -2.09
C GLY A 179 -7.23 13.78 -2.11
N ILE A 180 -6.29 12.81 -2.12
CA ILE A 180 -4.85 13.02 -2.10
C ILE A 180 -4.28 12.86 -3.50
N ARG A 181 -3.34 13.72 -3.89
CA ARG A 181 -2.57 13.58 -5.14
C ARG A 181 -1.66 12.37 -5.05
N PHE A 182 -1.55 11.61 -6.13
CA PHE A 182 -0.78 10.36 -6.20
C PHE A 182 0.37 10.47 -7.21
N ILE A 183 1.56 10.07 -6.79
CA ILE A 183 2.73 9.87 -7.66
C ILE A 183 2.93 8.36 -7.83
N ALA A 184 2.95 7.91 -9.07
CA ALA A 184 3.31 6.52 -9.39
C ALA A 184 4.84 6.36 -9.42
N TYR A 185 5.35 5.42 -8.64
CA TYR A 185 6.75 5.01 -8.65
C TYR A 185 6.90 3.67 -9.38
N ASN A 186 7.58 3.65 -10.53
CA ASN A 186 7.77 2.44 -11.35
C ASN A 186 6.49 1.65 -11.65
N GLY A 187 5.31 2.30 -11.58
CA GLY A 187 4.03 1.63 -11.71
C GLY A 187 3.70 1.24 -13.15
N ASP A 188 2.82 0.23 -13.29
CA ASP A 188 2.24 -0.14 -14.58
C ASP A 188 1.16 0.88 -14.99
N GLY A 189 1.56 1.87 -15.79
CA GLY A 189 0.66 2.93 -16.24
C GLY A 189 -0.51 2.43 -17.12
N GLU A 190 -0.34 1.32 -17.87
CA GLU A 190 -1.45 0.73 -18.64
C GLU A 190 -2.49 0.13 -17.68
N ARG A 191 -2.02 -0.62 -16.69
CA ARG A 191 -2.88 -1.20 -15.66
C ARG A 191 -3.59 -0.12 -14.84
N MET A 192 -2.87 0.93 -14.44
CA MET A 192 -3.45 2.06 -13.71
C MET A 192 -4.60 2.69 -14.50
N ARG A 193 -4.38 3.01 -15.78
CA ARG A 193 -5.43 3.57 -16.64
C ARG A 193 -6.62 2.63 -16.84
N ALA A 194 -6.35 1.32 -17.03
CA ALA A 194 -7.40 0.31 -17.15
C ALA A 194 -8.28 0.24 -15.88
N MET A 195 -7.70 0.53 -14.71
CA MET A 195 -8.39 0.57 -13.41
C MET A 195 -8.94 1.97 -13.06
N GLY A 196 -8.89 2.92 -14.00
CA GLY A 196 -9.41 4.29 -13.82
C GLY A 196 -8.55 5.17 -12.91
N VAL A 197 -7.27 4.86 -12.79
CA VAL A 197 -6.31 5.63 -12.00
C VAL A 197 -5.42 6.45 -12.92
N GLU A 198 -5.44 7.77 -12.74
CA GLU A 198 -4.55 8.71 -13.41
C GLU A 198 -3.62 9.34 -12.35
N PRO A 199 -2.33 8.97 -12.32
CA PRO A 199 -1.37 9.58 -11.41
C PRO A 199 -1.22 11.08 -11.68
N PHE A 200 -1.02 11.87 -10.63
CA PHE A 200 -0.66 13.29 -10.76
C PHE A 200 0.74 13.47 -11.36
N GLY A 201 1.61 12.50 -11.17
CA GLY A 201 2.94 12.40 -11.78
C GLY A 201 3.49 10.98 -11.70
N GLU A 202 4.52 10.71 -12.49
CA GLU A 202 5.21 9.43 -12.54
C GLU A 202 6.70 9.64 -12.31
N ILE A 203 7.32 8.79 -11.50
CA ILE A 203 8.78 8.79 -11.25
C ILE A 203 9.32 7.36 -11.38
N GLN A 204 10.57 7.25 -11.81
CA GLN A 204 11.29 5.98 -11.93
C GLN A 204 12.42 5.85 -10.89
N GLU A 205 12.81 6.97 -10.30
CA GLU A 205 13.83 7.05 -9.26
C GLU A 205 13.29 7.88 -8.11
N LEU A 206 13.47 7.40 -6.86
CA LEU A 206 12.90 8.05 -5.67
C LEU A 206 13.50 9.45 -5.43
N GLU A 207 14.72 9.70 -5.88
CA GLU A 207 15.36 11.02 -5.82
C GLU A 207 14.58 12.09 -6.62
N GLN A 208 13.84 11.70 -7.66
CA GLN A 208 13.00 12.61 -8.45
C GLN A 208 11.89 13.23 -7.59
N LEU A 209 11.48 12.55 -6.51
CA LEU A 209 10.48 13.08 -5.59
C LEU A 209 10.97 14.36 -4.90
N VAL A 210 12.27 14.44 -4.56
CA VAL A 210 12.85 15.66 -3.94
C VAL A 210 12.73 16.85 -4.88
N ALA A 211 13.09 16.65 -6.15
CA ALA A 211 12.96 17.71 -7.17
C ALA A 211 11.50 18.14 -7.37
N PHE A 212 10.57 17.17 -7.34
CA PHE A 212 9.14 17.45 -7.40
C PHE A 212 8.68 18.30 -6.21
N LEU A 213 9.07 17.93 -4.99
CA LEU A 213 8.70 18.66 -3.77
C LEU A 213 9.28 20.08 -3.73
N ASP A 214 10.47 20.28 -4.26
CA ASP A 214 11.10 21.61 -4.31
C ASP A 214 10.45 22.52 -5.37
N ALA A 215 9.93 21.96 -6.45
CA ALA A 215 9.18 22.70 -7.47
C ALA A 215 7.78 23.14 -7.01
N GLU A 216 7.21 22.47 -6.00
CA GLU A 216 5.90 22.76 -5.41
C GLU A 216 5.96 23.80 -4.25
N ARG A 217 7.16 24.26 -3.88
CA ARG A 217 7.35 25.32 -2.85
C ARG A 217 6.99 26.68 -3.43
#